data_a779619dc437d993f3ec60cbd7e184a9
#
_entry.id   a779619dc437d993f3ec60cbd7e184a9
#
_cell.length_a   1.000
_cell.length_b   1.000
_cell.length_c   1.000
_cell.angle_alpha   90.00
_cell.angle_beta   90.00
_cell.angle_gamma   90.00
#
_symmetry.space_group_name_H-M   'P 1'
#
loop_
_entity.id
_entity.type
_entity.pdbx_description
1 polymer ?
#
loop_
_entity_poly.entity_id
_entity_poly.type
_entity_poly.pdbx_seq_one_letter_code
_entity_poly.pdbx_strand_id
1 'polypeptide(L)'
;LLLNTVFSVILMKMGAGIHLVKLATATVFLIQPVALNAYVKRHYSLDKKIKLEGEPIKQKWNGLAQHIAAVVLGNTDTVVLTLFSTLENVSIYAVYHLVVNGVKQILNSLTAGVQSMFGDMYARKETDTLDKTFGWVEWLMHLLVTFSFSCTAVLILPFVNIYTKEISDANYIVPAFSLLISAAQASYCLRLPYNMMVLAAGHYRQTQWSAIIEAMINIIVSVVLVRRFGLVGVAVGTLAAMLYRTTYLAWYLSKDILNRSMKYFFKHIVVDAACAVLTLYITKGISLVGISYVAWIIMAL
;
A
#
# COMPACT_ATOMS: atom_id res chain seq x y z
N LEU A 1 15.85 0.64 10.37
CA LEU A 1 14.78 -0.04 11.11
C LEU A 1 15.27 -0.57 12.45
N LEU A 2 16.24 -1.51 12.49
CA LEU A 2 16.75 -2.11 13.74
C LEU A 2 17.17 -1.06 14.78
N LEU A 3 17.96 -0.08 14.35
CA LEU A 3 18.41 1.00 15.24
C LEU A 3 17.22 1.77 15.83
N ASN A 4 16.23 2.09 15.03
CA ASN A 4 15.01 2.77 15.45
C ASN A 4 14.23 1.94 16.50
N THR A 5 14.06 0.64 16.24
CA THR A 5 13.37 -0.27 17.19
C THR A 5 14.12 -0.35 18.52
N VAL A 6 15.43 -0.51 18.48
CA VAL A 6 16.28 -0.57 19.69
C VAL A 6 16.16 0.72 20.51
N PHE A 7 16.30 1.88 19.88
CA PHE A 7 16.14 3.17 20.56
C PHE A 7 14.76 3.35 21.16
N SER A 8 13.72 2.98 20.41
CA SER A 8 12.32 3.06 20.91
C SER A 8 12.13 2.20 22.16
N VAL A 9 12.62 0.95 22.14
CA VAL A 9 12.49 0.03 23.29
C VAL A 9 13.27 0.54 24.51
N ILE A 10 14.48 1.05 24.31
CA ILE A 10 15.30 1.61 25.40
C ILE A 10 14.58 2.80 26.04
N LEU A 11 14.14 3.77 25.23
CA LEU A 11 13.46 4.96 25.74
C LEU A 11 12.16 4.64 26.45
N MET A 12 11.35 3.69 25.92
CA MET A 12 10.14 3.24 26.60
C MET A 12 10.45 2.57 27.94
N LYS A 13 11.47 1.72 28.04
CA LYS A 13 11.90 1.11 29.29
C LYS A 13 12.42 2.13 30.31
N MET A 14 12.98 3.24 29.84
CA MET A 14 13.40 4.36 30.70
C MET A 14 12.23 5.25 31.15
N GLY A 15 10.99 4.94 30.78
CA GLY A 15 9.81 5.73 31.14
C GLY A 15 9.66 7.02 30.33
N ALA A 16 10.32 7.14 29.19
CA ALA A 16 10.24 8.32 28.34
C ALA A 16 8.83 8.49 27.75
N GLY A 17 8.30 9.70 27.77
CA GLY A 17 7.01 10.01 27.17
C GLY A 17 7.02 9.81 25.64
N ILE A 18 5.85 9.56 25.06
CA ILE A 18 5.66 9.26 23.63
C ILE A 18 6.28 10.32 22.70
N HIS A 19 6.28 11.59 23.12
CA HIS A 19 6.85 12.69 22.34
C HIS A 19 8.37 12.54 22.20
N LEU A 20 9.06 12.14 23.28
CA LEU A 20 10.51 11.93 23.26
C LEU A 20 10.88 10.72 22.40
N VAL A 21 10.13 9.63 22.51
CA VAL A 21 10.30 8.44 21.65
C VAL A 21 10.11 8.80 20.17
N LYS A 22 9.08 9.55 19.83
CA LYS A 22 8.82 10.01 18.44
C LYS A 22 9.92 10.93 17.94
N LEU A 23 10.40 11.86 18.75
CA LEU A 23 11.49 12.76 18.37
C LEU A 23 12.79 11.98 18.11
N ALA A 24 13.16 11.07 19.01
CA ALA A 24 14.35 10.23 18.86
C ALA A 24 14.29 9.37 17.59
N THR A 25 13.14 8.72 17.33
CA THR A 25 12.95 7.91 16.13
C THR A 25 13.03 8.76 14.85
N ALA A 26 12.47 9.96 14.83
CA ALA A 26 12.60 10.89 13.71
C ALA A 26 14.05 11.29 13.47
N THR A 27 14.84 11.54 14.55
CA THR A 27 16.25 11.89 14.46
C THR A 27 17.09 10.74 13.88
N VAL A 28 16.76 9.49 14.20
CA VAL A 28 17.47 8.31 13.66
C VAL A 28 17.35 8.24 12.14
N PHE A 29 16.26 8.70 11.54
CA PHE A 29 16.11 8.73 10.07
C PHE A 29 17.06 9.72 9.38
N LEU A 30 17.56 10.75 10.09
CA LEU A 30 18.54 11.68 9.54
C LEU A 30 19.93 11.05 9.37
N ILE A 31 20.22 9.95 10.07
CA ILE A 31 21.52 9.25 9.96
C ILE A 31 21.72 8.72 8.54
N GLN A 32 20.67 8.20 7.89
CA GLN A 32 20.78 7.62 6.56
C GLN A 32 21.25 8.61 5.49
N PRO A 33 20.65 9.80 5.29
CA PRO A 33 21.13 10.76 4.29
C PRO A 33 22.52 11.31 4.63
N VAL A 34 22.86 11.47 5.92
CA VAL A 34 24.20 11.90 6.34
C VAL A 34 25.24 10.83 6.00
N ALA A 35 24.97 9.56 6.32
CA ALA A 35 25.87 8.46 6.01
C ALA A 35 26.04 8.27 4.48
N LEU A 36 24.95 8.36 3.71
CA LEU A 36 25.02 8.31 2.25
C LEU A 36 25.83 9.47 1.66
N ASN A 37 25.64 10.69 2.17
CA ASN A 37 26.43 11.84 1.71
C ASN A 37 27.94 11.67 2.03
N ALA A 38 28.26 11.16 3.21
CA ALA A 38 29.65 10.85 3.59
C ALA A 38 30.24 9.76 2.68
N TYR A 39 29.48 8.69 2.41
CA TYR A 39 29.88 7.61 1.51
C TYR A 39 30.14 8.12 0.08
N VAL A 40 29.20 8.89 -0.48
CA VAL A 40 29.34 9.46 -1.83
C VAL A 40 30.56 10.37 -1.92
N LYS A 41 30.77 11.26 -0.95
CA LYS A 41 31.93 12.13 -0.94
C LYS A 41 33.28 11.39 -0.82
N ARG A 42 33.26 10.20 -0.20
CA ARG A 42 34.50 9.40 -0.01
C ARG A 42 34.83 8.55 -1.24
N HIS A 43 33.81 8.05 -1.96
CA HIS A 43 33.99 7.08 -3.04
C HIS A 43 33.86 7.69 -4.45
N TYR A 44 33.27 8.87 -4.56
CA TYR A 44 33.05 9.53 -5.86
C TYR A 44 33.62 10.95 -5.84
N SER A 45 34.44 11.28 -6.83
CA SER A 45 34.89 12.64 -7.08
C SER A 45 33.79 13.45 -7.77
N LEU A 46 32.98 14.17 -6.99
CA LEU A 46 31.94 15.04 -7.53
C LEU A 46 32.53 16.40 -7.89
N ASP A 47 32.60 16.71 -9.16
CA ASP A 47 32.97 18.05 -9.62
C ASP A 47 31.77 18.99 -9.48
N LYS A 48 31.81 19.88 -8.50
CA LYS A 48 30.76 20.86 -8.24
C LYS A 48 30.76 22.04 -9.22
N LYS A 49 31.77 22.14 -10.09
CA LYS A 49 31.92 23.25 -11.06
C LYS A 49 31.33 22.92 -12.43
N ILE A 50 30.93 21.69 -12.67
CA ILE A 50 30.29 21.32 -13.94
C ILE A 50 28.98 22.08 -14.08
N LYS A 51 28.91 23.00 -15.01
CA LYS A 51 27.65 23.62 -15.45
C LYS A 51 26.93 22.62 -16.35
N LEU A 52 25.85 22.03 -15.84
CA LEU A 52 24.99 21.17 -16.64
C LEU A 52 24.22 22.03 -17.63
N GLU A 53 24.36 21.74 -18.93
CA GLU A 53 23.51 22.32 -19.97
C GLU A 53 22.15 21.63 -19.92
N GLY A 54 21.16 22.30 -19.36
CA GLY A 54 19.79 21.81 -19.22
C GLY A 54 19.47 21.11 -17.89
N GLU A 55 18.27 20.60 -17.82
CA GLU A 55 17.74 19.97 -16.60
C GLU A 55 18.09 18.46 -16.60
N PRO A 56 18.95 17.96 -15.70
CA PRO A 56 19.46 16.58 -15.72
C PRO A 56 18.34 15.55 -15.44
N ILE A 57 17.29 15.94 -14.72
CA ILE A 57 16.14 15.08 -14.44
C ILE A 57 14.87 15.76 -14.96
N LYS A 58 14.56 15.51 -16.23
CA LYS A 58 13.45 16.19 -16.95
C LYS A 58 12.07 16.04 -16.31
N GLN A 59 11.82 14.98 -15.55
CA GLN A 59 10.51 14.70 -14.96
C GLN A 59 10.50 14.73 -13.43
N LYS A 60 11.46 15.42 -12.78
CA LYS A 60 11.58 15.47 -11.31
C LYS A 60 10.30 15.99 -10.63
N TRP A 61 9.68 17.04 -11.19
CA TRP A 61 8.46 17.62 -10.65
C TRP A 61 7.24 16.71 -10.81
N ASN A 62 7.19 15.95 -11.91
CA ASN A 62 6.12 14.99 -12.15
C ASN A 62 6.23 13.79 -11.17
N GLY A 63 7.45 13.30 -10.93
CA GLY A 63 7.72 12.27 -9.92
C GLY A 63 7.42 12.76 -8.50
N LEU A 64 7.81 14.00 -8.18
CA LEU A 64 7.50 14.62 -6.88
C LEU A 64 5.98 14.76 -6.67
N ALA A 65 5.23 15.21 -7.69
CA ALA A 65 3.78 15.32 -7.60
C ALA A 65 3.10 13.96 -7.33
N GLN A 66 3.55 12.90 -8.01
CA GLN A 66 3.06 11.53 -7.73
C GLN A 66 3.41 11.07 -6.30
N HIS A 67 4.61 11.39 -5.83
CA HIS A 67 5.02 11.04 -4.46
C HIS A 67 4.18 11.77 -3.42
N ILE A 68 3.96 13.08 -3.59
CA ILE A 68 3.09 13.87 -2.71
C ILE A 68 1.67 13.29 -2.71
N ALA A 69 1.10 12.98 -3.88
CA ALA A 69 -0.22 12.36 -3.97
C ALA A 69 -0.28 11.01 -3.21
N ALA A 70 0.76 10.19 -3.30
CA ALA A 70 0.85 8.93 -2.56
C ALA A 70 0.95 9.13 -1.05
N VAL A 71 1.71 10.13 -0.58
CA VAL A 71 1.81 10.51 0.84
C VAL A 71 0.46 11.02 1.37
N VAL A 72 -0.21 11.88 0.60
CA VAL A 72 -1.56 12.38 0.93
C VAL A 72 -2.52 11.20 1.06
N LEU A 73 -2.59 10.34 0.04
CA LEU A 73 -3.46 9.17 0.04
C LEU A 73 -3.20 8.26 1.27
N GLY A 74 -1.94 8.01 1.61
CA GLY A 74 -1.56 7.14 2.72
C GLY A 74 -1.91 7.67 4.11
N ASN A 75 -2.16 8.99 4.24
CA ASN A 75 -2.47 9.63 5.53
C ASN A 75 -3.89 10.19 5.61
N THR A 76 -4.60 10.31 4.48
CA THR A 76 -5.94 10.92 4.41
C THR A 76 -6.92 10.29 5.37
N ASP A 77 -6.98 8.97 5.44
CA ASP A 77 -7.95 8.25 6.27
C ASP A 77 -7.82 8.62 7.74
N THR A 78 -6.59 8.63 8.26
CA THR A 78 -6.32 9.03 9.65
C THR A 78 -6.67 10.50 9.89
N VAL A 79 -6.33 11.39 8.97
CA VAL A 79 -6.65 12.82 9.08
C VAL A 79 -8.15 13.06 9.04
N VAL A 80 -8.86 12.43 8.10
CA VAL A 80 -10.32 12.56 7.98
C VAL A 80 -11.03 12.02 9.22
N LEU A 81 -10.62 10.85 9.73
CA LEU A 81 -11.18 10.30 10.97
C LEU A 81 -10.91 11.21 12.18
N THR A 82 -9.72 11.79 12.28
CA THR A 82 -9.36 12.68 13.39
C THR A 82 -10.16 13.99 13.38
N LEU A 83 -10.41 14.55 12.18
CA LEU A 83 -11.09 15.84 12.04
C LEU A 83 -12.62 15.74 12.02
N PHE A 84 -13.18 14.65 11.50
CA PHE A 84 -14.60 14.52 11.21
C PHE A 84 -15.29 13.34 11.92
N SER A 85 -14.57 12.57 12.74
CA SER A 85 -15.09 11.41 13.45
C SER A 85 -14.66 11.43 14.93
N THR A 86 -14.47 10.26 15.54
CA THR A 86 -14.07 10.11 16.93
C THR A 86 -12.67 9.51 17.05
N LEU A 87 -11.97 9.76 18.15
CA LEU A 87 -10.68 9.14 18.45
C LEU A 87 -10.81 7.61 18.57
N GLU A 88 -11.97 7.12 18.99
CA GLU A 88 -12.30 5.70 18.99
C GLU A 88 -12.19 5.10 17.58
N ASN A 89 -12.78 5.75 16.57
CA ASN A 89 -12.66 5.32 15.18
C ASN A 89 -11.23 5.39 14.65
N VAL A 90 -10.43 6.34 15.11
CA VAL A 90 -8.99 6.39 14.76
C VAL A 90 -8.24 5.20 15.36
N SER A 91 -8.54 4.83 16.60
CA SER A 91 -7.96 3.64 17.26
C SER A 91 -8.34 2.35 16.55
N ILE A 92 -9.62 2.19 16.21
CA ILE A 92 -10.10 1.03 15.43
C ILE A 92 -9.38 0.96 14.07
N TYR A 93 -9.34 2.08 13.34
CA TYR A 93 -8.63 2.17 12.06
C TYR A 93 -7.18 1.72 12.19
N ALA A 94 -6.46 2.20 13.20
CA ALA A 94 -5.05 1.90 13.40
C ALA A 94 -4.77 0.40 13.58
N VAL A 95 -5.63 -0.32 14.31
CA VAL A 95 -5.49 -1.77 14.54
C VAL A 95 -5.69 -2.55 13.24
N TYR A 96 -6.74 -2.25 12.48
CA TYR A 96 -6.96 -2.91 11.19
C TYR A 96 -5.89 -2.57 10.17
N HIS A 97 -5.50 -1.30 10.11
CA HIS A 97 -4.45 -0.83 9.18
C HIS A 97 -3.10 -1.49 9.47
N LEU A 98 -2.77 -1.78 10.74
CA LEU A 98 -1.56 -2.52 11.12
C LEU A 98 -1.51 -3.88 10.39
N VAL A 99 -2.60 -4.64 10.40
CA VAL A 99 -2.69 -5.97 9.79
C VAL A 99 -2.57 -5.88 8.27
N VAL A 100 -3.44 -5.10 7.64
CA VAL A 100 -3.47 -5.01 6.16
C VAL A 100 -2.19 -4.38 5.60
N ASN A 101 -1.58 -3.45 6.33
CA ASN A 101 -0.31 -2.85 5.94
C ASN A 101 0.86 -3.82 6.08
N GLY A 102 0.83 -4.71 7.08
CA GLY A 102 1.80 -5.80 7.20
C GLY A 102 1.79 -6.71 5.97
N VAL A 103 0.63 -7.17 5.55
CA VAL A 103 0.46 -7.99 4.33
C VAL A 103 0.92 -7.23 3.07
N LYS A 104 0.51 -5.96 2.95
CA LYS A 104 0.94 -5.08 1.86
C LYS A 104 2.47 -4.94 1.78
N GLN A 105 3.16 -4.79 2.90
CA GLN A 105 4.62 -4.67 2.93
C GLN A 105 5.32 -5.94 2.46
N ILE A 106 4.81 -7.13 2.79
CA ILE A 106 5.33 -8.40 2.29
C ILE A 106 5.24 -8.42 0.75
N LEU A 107 4.06 -8.11 0.19
CA LEU A 107 3.85 -8.09 -1.26
C LEU A 107 4.72 -7.03 -1.96
N ASN A 108 4.85 -5.83 -1.38
CA ASN A 108 5.77 -4.81 -1.88
C ASN A 108 7.24 -5.29 -1.91
N SER A 109 7.65 -6.03 -0.90
CA SER A 109 9.03 -6.57 -0.84
C SER A 109 9.31 -7.60 -1.92
N LEU A 110 8.32 -8.40 -2.30
CA LEU A 110 8.43 -9.37 -3.40
C LEU A 110 8.57 -8.69 -4.77
N THR A 111 8.08 -7.46 -4.91
CA THR A 111 8.16 -6.70 -6.16
C THR A 111 9.44 -5.86 -6.29
N ALA A 112 10.27 -5.82 -5.25
CA ALA A 112 11.54 -5.10 -5.29
C ALA A 112 12.46 -5.70 -6.39
N GLY A 113 12.92 -4.85 -7.30
CA GLY A 113 13.76 -5.28 -8.43
C GLY A 113 13.00 -5.58 -9.72
N VAL A 114 11.71 -5.91 -9.70
CA VAL A 114 10.92 -6.13 -10.92
C VAL A 114 10.86 -4.86 -11.79
N GLN A 115 10.78 -3.70 -11.16
CA GLN A 115 10.77 -2.42 -11.89
C GLN A 115 12.06 -2.20 -12.70
N SER A 116 13.23 -2.53 -12.17
CA SER A 116 14.50 -2.38 -12.90
C SER A 116 14.62 -3.38 -14.04
N MET A 117 14.12 -4.61 -13.86
CA MET A 117 14.05 -5.63 -14.91
C MET A 117 13.16 -5.14 -16.08
N PHE A 118 11.97 -4.61 -15.80
CA PHE A 118 11.11 -4.03 -16.82
C PHE A 118 11.76 -2.84 -17.53
N GLY A 119 12.49 -1.99 -16.78
CA GLY A 119 13.20 -0.85 -17.34
C GLY A 119 14.30 -1.26 -18.32
N ASP A 120 15.06 -2.30 -18.02
CA ASP A 120 16.11 -2.83 -18.90
C ASP A 120 15.52 -3.39 -20.20
N MET A 121 14.49 -4.24 -20.12
CA MET A 121 13.80 -4.80 -21.29
C MET A 121 13.16 -3.71 -22.15
N TYR A 122 12.53 -2.70 -21.52
CA TYR A 122 11.93 -1.58 -22.22
C TYR A 122 12.97 -0.72 -22.95
N ALA A 123 14.11 -0.44 -22.32
CA ALA A 123 15.21 0.30 -22.91
C ALA A 123 15.85 -0.43 -24.09
N ARG A 124 15.93 -1.76 -24.03
CA ARG A 124 16.43 -2.62 -25.12
C ARG A 124 15.39 -2.87 -26.23
N LYS A 125 14.17 -2.37 -26.07
CA LYS A 125 13.05 -2.58 -27.01
C LYS A 125 12.69 -4.06 -27.23
N GLU A 126 12.87 -4.90 -26.22
CA GLU A 126 12.54 -6.33 -26.24
C GLU A 126 11.04 -6.54 -26.01
N THR A 127 10.19 -6.05 -26.90
CA THR A 127 8.74 -5.96 -26.73
C THR A 127 8.08 -7.30 -26.44
N ASP A 128 8.44 -8.37 -27.15
CA ASP A 128 7.84 -9.71 -26.98
C ASP A 128 8.24 -10.35 -25.65
N THR A 129 9.51 -10.20 -25.25
CA THR A 129 10.00 -10.69 -23.96
C THR A 129 9.36 -9.90 -22.82
N LEU A 130 9.24 -8.59 -22.97
CA LEU A 130 8.61 -7.69 -22.00
C LEU A 130 7.14 -8.05 -21.78
N ASP A 131 6.35 -8.27 -22.86
CA ASP A 131 4.93 -8.61 -22.73
C ASP A 131 4.73 -9.97 -22.04
N LYS A 132 5.52 -10.99 -22.41
CA LYS A 132 5.50 -12.30 -21.77
C LYS A 132 5.88 -12.22 -20.28
N THR A 133 6.97 -11.52 -19.98
CA THR A 133 7.47 -11.37 -18.60
C THR A 133 6.47 -10.58 -17.75
N PHE A 134 5.88 -9.50 -18.30
CA PHE A 134 4.82 -8.77 -17.63
C PHE A 134 3.61 -9.66 -17.34
N GLY A 135 3.17 -10.47 -18.30
CA GLY A 135 2.06 -11.41 -18.12
C GLY A 135 2.30 -12.41 -16.98
N TRP A 136 3.52 -12.94 -16.84
CA TRP A 136 3.90 -13.81 -15.73
C TRP A 136 3.89 -13.09 -14.38
N VAL A 137 4.44 -11.87 -14.31
CA VAL A 137 4.44 -11.06 -13.08
C VAL A 137 3.02 -10.66 -12.70
N GLU A 138 2.19 -10.25 -13.67
CA GLU A 138 0.78 -9.93 -13.49
C GLU A 138 0.03 -11.12 -12.89
N TRP A 139 0.13 -12.30 -13.53
CA TRP A 139 -0.52 -13.53 -13.05
C TRP A 139 -0.08 -13.92 -11.63
N LEU A 140 1.23 -13.90 -11.38
CA LEU A 140 1.78 -14.22 -10.05
C LEU A 140 1.28 -13.24 -8.98
N MET A 141 1.24 -11.95 -9.29
CA MET A 141 0.75 -10.95 -8.36
C MET A 141 -0.76 -11.10 -8.10
N HIS A 142 -1.57 -11.40 -9.11
CA HIS A 142 -2.99 -11.70 -8.92
C HIS A 142 -3.16 -12.91 -7.99
N LEU A 143 -2.42 -14.00 -8.21
CA LEU A 143 -2.44 -15.19 -7.34
C LEU A 143 -2.08 -14.85 -5.89
N LEU A 144 -0.93 -14.18 -5.68
CA LEU A 144 -0.43 -13.86 -4.34
C LEU A 144 -1.33 -12.87 -3.59
N VAL A 145 -1.83 -11.85 -4.29
CA VAL A 145 -2.72 -10.84 -3.69
C VAL A 145 -4.06 -11.46 -3.33
N THR A 146 -4.67 -12.22 -4.23
CA THR A 146 -5.95 -12.87 -4.00
C THR A 146 -5.87 -13.85 -2.84
N PHE A 147 -4.84 -14.69 -2.81
CA PHE A 147 -4.60 -15.60 -1.69
C PHE A 147 -4.42 -14.83 -0.37
N SER A 148 -3.46 -13.91 -0.32
CA SER A 148 -3.12 -13.20 0.93
C SER A 148 -4.28 -12.37 1.48
N PHE A 149 -5.00 -11.64 0.62
CA PHE A 149 -6.11 -10.80 1.08
C PHE A 149 -7.42 -11.56 1.31
N SER A 150 -7.63 -12.71 0.66
CA SER A 150 -8.74 -13.60 1.02
C SER A 150 -8.52 -14.19 2.42
N CYS A 151 -7.31 -14.67 2.71
CA CYS A 151 -6.95 -15.10 4.07
C CYS A 151 -7.06 -13.94 5.08
N THR A 152 -6.58 -12.75 4.72
CA THR A 152 -6.69 -11.58 5.60
C THR A 152 -8.14 -11.22 5.89
N ALA A 153 -9.03 -11.22 4.90
CA ALA A 153 -10.44 -10.90 5.07
C ALA A 153 -11.14 -11.85 6.07
N VAL A 154 -10.74 -13.12 6.10
CA VAL A 154 -11.25 -14.12 7.05
C VAL A 154 -10.64 -13.97 8.44
N LEU A 155 -9.31 -13.78 8.51
CA LEU A 155 -8.54 -13.88 9.75
C LEU A 155 -8.41 -12.58 10.52
N ILE A 156 -8.71 -11.43 9.92
CA ILE A 156 -8.51 -10.10 10.53
C ILE A 156 -9.45 -9.87 11.73
N LEU A 157 -10.72 -10.24 11.63
CA LEU A 157 -11.67 -10.08 12.74
C LEU A 157 -11.30 -10.90 13.98
N PRO A 158 -11.02 -12.22 13.85
CA PRO A 158 -10.50 -13.01 14.97
C PRO A 158 -9.21 -12.45 15.56
N PHE A 159 -8.28 -12.01 14.71
CA PHE A 159 -7.04 -11.37 15.18
C PHE A 159 -7.33 -10.12 16.00
N VAL A 160 -8.16 -9.21 15.48
CA VAL A 160 -8.53 -7.98 16.18
C VAL A 160 -9.19 -8.31 17.51
N ASN A 161 -10.10 -9.29 17.57
CA ASN A 161 -10.77 -9.71 18.81
C ASN A 161 -9.77 -10.20 19.88
N ILE A 162 -8.75 -10.96 19.48
CA ILE A 162 -7.71 -11.42 20.39
C ILE A 162 -6.80 -10.26 20.83
N TYR A 163 -6.38 -9.44 19.86
CA TYR A 163 -5.43 -8.35 20.06
C TYR A 163 -5.99 -7.26 20.99
N THR A 164 -7.29 -6.99 20.90
CA THR A 164 -7.96 -5.94 21.69
C THR A 164 -8.71 -6.48 22.92
N LYS A 165 -8.52 -7.75 23.28
CA LYS A 165 -9.27 -8.42 24.36
C LYS A 165 -9.21 -7.69 25.70
N GLU A 166 -8.08 -7.07 26.01
CA GLU A 166 -7.86 -6.34 27.28
C GLU A 166 -8.14 -4.84 27.16
N ILE A 167 -8.59 -4.38 25.99
CA ILE A 167 -8.86 -2.99 25.69
C ILE A 167 -10.38 -2.78 25.64
N SER A 168 -10.89 -1.88 26.48
CA SER A 168 -12.33 -1.63 26.65
C SER A 168 -12.77 -0.21 26.25
N ASP A 169 -11.91 0.54 25.55
CA ASP A 169 -12.16 1.93 25.15
C ASP A 169 -13.05 2.06 23.90
N ALA A 170 -13.18 0.98 23.12
CA ALA A 170 -13.95 0.95 21.88
C ALA A 170 -14.47 -0.45 21.55
N ASN A 171 -15.48 -0.51 20.68
CA ASN A 171 -15.88 -1.78 20.05
C ASN A 171 -15.07 -1.98 18.74
N TYR A 172 -14.01 -2.77 18.83
CA TYR A 172 -13.11 -3.03 17.70
C TYR A 172 -13.68 -3.99 16.64
N ILE A 173 -14.81 -4.66 16.87
CA ILE A 173 -15.36 -5.64 15.93
C ILE A 173 -16.28 -4.94 14.91
N VAL A 174 -15.73 -4.60 13.76
CA VAL A 174 -16.43 -3.89 12.67
C VAL A 174 -16.32 -4.69 11.36
N PRO A 175 -17.19 -5.71 11.12
CA PRO A 175 -17.07 -6.61 9.96
C PRO A 175 -17.09 -5.90 8.60
N ALA A 176 -17.97 -4.92 8.42
CA ALA A 176 -18.04 -4.17 7.17
C ALA A 176 -16.74 -3.42 6.87
N PHE A 177 -16.12 -2.83 7.89
CA PHE A 177 -14.84 -2.14 7.74
C PHE A 177 -13.72 -3.12 7.40
N SER A 178 -13.68 -4.29 8.06
CA SER A 178 -12.64 -5.31 7.80
C SER A 178 -12.62 -5.77 6.34
N LEU A 179 -13.78 -5.99 5.74
CA LEU A 179 -13.90 -6.39 4.33
C LEU A 179 -13.50 -5.25 3.39
N LEU A 180 -13.96 -4.03 3.66
CA LEU A 180 -13.67 -2.88 2.81
C LEU A 180 -12.19 -2.50 2.83
N ILE A 181 -11.54 -2.48 3.99
CA ILE A 181 -10.12 -2.14 4.08
C ILE A 181 -9.24 -3.24 3.46
N SER A 182 -9.63 -4.51 3.61
CA SER A 182 -8.93 -5.63 2.97
C SER A 182 -9.07 -5.54 1.44
N ALA A 183 -10.27 -5.29 0.91
CA ALA A 183 -10.50 -5.11 -0.52
C ALA A 183 -9.76 -3.88 -1.09
N ALA A 184 -9.73 -2.78 -0.36
CA ALA A 184 -8.98 -1.58 -0.75
C ALA A 184 -7.48 -1.88 -0.88
N GLN A 185 -6.87 -2.51 0.12
CA GLN A 185 -5.45 -2.85 0.08
C GLN A 185 -5.14 -3.97 -0.92
N ALA A 186 -6.05 -4.92 -1.16
CA ALA A 186 -5.95 -5.86 -2.26
C ALA A 186 -5.89 -5.13 -3.61
N SER A 187 -6.82 -4.21 -3.86
CA SER A 187 -6.82 -3.37 -5.08
C SER A 187 -5.52 -2.57 -5.24
N TYR A 188 -4.99 -2.03 -4.15
CA TYR A 188 -3.67 -1.38 -4.17
C TYR A 188 -2.56 -2.35 -4.61
N CYS A 189 -2.53 -3.57 -4.07
CA CYS A 189 -1.49 -4.54 -4.39
C CYS A 189 -1.62 -5.10 -5.82
N LEU A 190 -2.85 -5.29 -6.32
CA LEU A 190 -3.10 -5.70 -7.71
C LEU A 190 -2.56 -4.70 -8.74
N ARG A 191 -2.46 -3.42 -8.41
CA ARG A 191 -1.90 -2.41 -9.31
C ARG A 191 -0.37 -2.37 -9.36
N LEU A 192 0.33 -3.04 -8.44
CA LEU A 192 1.79 -2.94 -8.33
C LEU A 192 2.51 -3.24 -9.64
N PRO A 193 2.24 -4.34 -10.37
CA PRO A 193 2.92 -4.63 -11.63
C PRO A 193 2.69 -3.54 -12.69
N TYR A 194 1.48 -3.01 -12.79
CA TYR A 194 1.14 -1.93 -13.72
C TYR A 194 1.89 -0.64 -13.39
N ASN A 195 1.90 -0.27 -12.10
CA ASN A 195 2.60 0.93 -11.64
C ASN A 195 4.11 0.81 -11.86
N MET A 196 4.71 -0.34 -11.56
CA MET A 196 6.14 -0.59 -11.79
C MET A 196 6.50 -0.48 -13.27
N MET A 197 5.70 -1.05 -14.17
CA MET A 197 5.96 -0.98 -15.60
C MET A 197 5.84 0.46 -16.15
N VAL A 198 4.82 1.21 -15.71
CA VAL A 198 4.63 2.62 -16.07
C VAL A 198 5.81 3.48 -15.63
N LEU A 199 6.29 3.28 -14.39
CA LEU A 199 7.45 3.99 -13.86
C LEU A 199 8.75 3.56 -14.52
N ALA A 200 8.92 2.28 -14.85
CA ALA A 200 10.06 1.74 -15.60
C ALA A 200 10.15 2.32 -17.00
N ALA A 201 9.01 2.54 -17.66
CA ALA A 201 8.94 3.22 -18.97
C ALA A 201 9.16 4.76 -18.86
N GLY A 202 9.29 5.31 -17.65
CA GLY A 202 9.52 6.74 -17.44
C GLY A 202 8.28 7.62 -17.66
N HIS A 203 7.06 7.04 -17.64
CA HIS A 203 5.82 7.75 -17.95
C HIS A 203 5.23 8.50 -16.73
N TYR A 204 6.10 9.23 -15.99
CA TYR A 204 5.68 10.01 -14.82
C TYR A 204 4.72 11.15 -15.17
N ARG A 205 5.02 11.92 -16.23
CA ARG A 205 4.21 13.05 -16.66
C ARG A 205 2.81 12.62 -17.09
N GLN A 206 2.71 11.53 -17.80
CA GLN A 206 1.45 11.04 -18.37
C GLN A 206 0.49 10.51 -17.28
N THR A 207 1.04 9.98 -16.18
CA THR A 207 0.25 9.32 -15.13
C THR A 207 0.13 10.12 -13.83
N GLN A 208 0.77 11.29 -13.71
CA GLN A 208 0.71 12.11 -12.50
C GLN A 208 -0.73 12.56 -12.15
N TRP A 209 -1.51 12.96 -13.16
CA TRP A 209 -2.88 13.42 -12.93
C TRP A 209 -3.76 12.32 -12.35
N SER A 210 -3.59 11.08 -12.76
CA SER A 210 -4.35 9.98 -12.19
C SER A 210 -3.99 9.71 -10.70
N ALA A 211 -2.75 10.00 -10.27
CA ALA A 211 -2.38 9.95 -8.86
C ALA A 211 -3.06 11.06 -8.04
N ILE A 212 -3.11 12.26 -8.60
CA ILE A 212 -3.78 13.40 -7.96
C ILE A 212 -5.30 13.13 -7.87
N ILE A 213 -5.91 12.65 -8.94
CA ILE A 213 -7.35 12.31 -8.96
C ILE A 213 -7.65 11.19 -7.95
N GLU A 214 -6.79 10.17 -7.82
CA GLU A 214 -6.92 9.13 -6.80
C GLU A 214 -7.00 9.74 -5.39
N ALA A 215 -6.05 10.62 -5.06
CA ALA A 215 -6.03 11.30 -3.76
C ALA A 215 -7.28 12.18 -3.56
N MET A 216 -7.74 12.88 -4.59
CA MET A 216 -8.95 13.68 -4.54
C MET A 216 -10.21 12.83 -4.33
N ILE A 217 -10.35 11.70 -5.03
CA ILE A 217 -11.48 10.76 -4.84
C ILE A 217 -11.49 10.28 -3.39
N ASN A 218 -10.33 9.85 -2.87
CA ASN A 218 -10.24 9.40 -1.47
C ASN A 218 -10.69 10.51 -0.50
N ILE A 219 -10.15 11.73 -0.62
CA ILE A 219 -10.51 12.84 0.26
C ILE A 219 -12.01 13.17 0.16
N ILE A 220 -12.51 13.40 -1.05
CA ILE A 220 -13.90 13.87 -1.26
C ILE A 220 -14.89 12.82 -0.76
N VAL A 221 -14.74 11.57 -1.18
CA VAL A 221 -15.67 10.50 -0.80
C VAL A 221 -15.59 10.22 0.70
N SER A 222 -14.38 10.18 1.29
CA SER A 222 -14.21 9.96 2.72
C SER A 222 -14.84 11.10 3.55
N VAL A 223 -14.62 12.37 3.18
CA VAL A 223 -15.19 13.52 3.90
C VAL A 223 -16.72 13.56 3.80
N VAL A 224 -17.28 13.22 2.65
CA VAL A 224 -18.74 13.17 2.44
C VAL A 224 -19.36 12.05 3.27
N LEU A 225 -18.73 10.87 3.27
CA LEU A 225 -19.32 9.68 3.89
C LEU A 225 -19.01 9.53 5.39
N VAL A 226 -17.91 10.11 5.90
CA VAL A 226 -17.48 9.93 7.29
C VAL A 226 -18.53 10.42 8.29
N ARG A 227 -19.23 11.52 7.98
CA ARG A 227 -20.25 12.07 8.89
C ARG A 227 -21.46 11.16 9.05
N ARG A 228 -21.78 10.33 8.06
CA ARG A 228 -22.95 9.44 8.05
C ARG A 228 -22.61 8.00 8.40
N PHE A 229 -21.45 7.53 7.97
CA PHE A 229 -21.04 6.13 8.06
C PHE A 229 -19.75 5.93 8.86
N GLY A 230 -19.18 6.99 9.46
CA GLY A 230 -17.97 6.90 10.27
C GLY A 230 -16.81 6.21 9.55
N LEU A 231 -16.23 5.23 10.23
CA LEU A 231 -15.13 4.42 9.76
C LEU A 231 -15.39 3.71 8.42
N VAL A 232 -16.61 3.18 8.25
CA VAL A 232 -17.01 2.49 7.01
C VAL A 232 -17.03 3.46 5.82
N GLY A 233 -17.48 4.70 6.04
CA GLY A 233 -17.48 5.74 5.01
C GLY A 233 -16.09 6.07 4.49
N VAL A 234 -15.08 6.14 5.37
CA VAL A 234 -13.69 6.36 4.99
C VAL A 234 -13.16 5.17 4.18
N ALA A 235 -13.45 3.94 4.61
CA ALA A 235 -13.03 2.74 3.86
C ALA A 235 -13.62 2.66 2.46
N VAL A 236 -14.87 3.12 2.26
CA VAL A 236 -15.49 3.22 0.92
C VAL A 236 -14.74 4.24 0.06
N GLY A 237 -14.34 5.39 0.62
CA GLY A 237 -13.54 6.40 -0.08
C GLY A 237 -12.20 5.84 -0.54
N THR A 238 -11.51 5.13 0.34
CA THR A 238 -10.23 4.48 0.06
C THR A 238 -10.38 3.41 -1.02
N LEU A 239 -11.39 2.54 -0.92
CA LEU A 239 -11.65 1.51 -1.92
C LEU A 239 -11.96 2.12 -3.30
N ALA A 240 -12.81 3.14 -3.38
CA ALA A 240 -13.14 3.82 -4.63
C ALA A 240 -11.90 4.42 -5.30
N ALA A 241 -11.04 5.09 -4.53
CA ALA A 241 -9.80 5.68 -5.00
C ALA A 241 -8.82 4.59 -5.53
N MET A 242 -8.66 3.50 -4.78
CA MET A 242 -7.78 2.39 -5.17
C MET A 242 -8.28 1.69 -6.44
N LEU A 243 -9.57 1.43 -6.56
CA LEU A 243 -10.17 0.84 -7.77
C LEU A 243 -9.99 1.73 -9.00
N TYR A 244 -10.23 3.03 -8.84
CA TYR A 244 -9.99 4.00 -9.92
C TYR A 244 -8.55 3.92 -10.44
N ARG A 245 -7.57 4.04 -9.56
CA ARG A 245 -6.16 4.07 -9.95
C ARG A 245 -5.69 2.74 -10.54
N THR A 246 -6.13 1.62 -9.99
CA THR A 246 -5.80 0.27 -10.48
C THR A 246 -6.33 0.08 -11.90
N THR A 247 -7.59 0.40 -12.15
CA THR A 247 -8.19 0.32 -13.49
C THR A 247 -7.54 1.27 -14.49
N TYR A 248 -7.24 2.51 -14.05
CA TYR A 248 -6.56 3.49 -14.89
C TYR A 248 -5.17 3.02 -15.33
N LEU A 249 -4.35 2.53 -14.39
CA LEU A 249 -2.99 2.07 -14.71
C LEU A 249 -3.00 0.83 -15.60
N ALA A 250 -3.92 -0.11 -15.38
CA ALA A 250 -4.10 -1.26 -16.26
C ALA A 250 -4.50 -0.84 -17.69
N TRP A 251 -5.44 0.11 -17.81
CA TRP A 251 -5.86 0.66 -19.08
C TRP A 251 -4.71 1.39 -19.79
N TYR A 252 -4.02 2.29 -19.08
CA TYR A 252 -2.92 3.07 -19.61
C TYR A 252 -1.80 2.17 -20.13
N LEU A 253 -1.39 1.20 -19.33
CA LEU A 253 -0.35 0.24 -19.71
C LEU A 253 -0.77 -0.57 -20.94
N SER A 254 -2.00 -1.07 -20.96
CA SER A 254 -2.51 -1.89 -22.05
C SER A 254 -2.56 -1.13 -23.36
N LYS A 255 -2.88 0.19 -23.33
CA LYS A 255 -3.01 1.03 -24.52
C LYS A 255 -1.69 1.61 -24.99
N ASP A 256 -0.91 2.19 -24.07
CA ASP A 256 0.19 3.10 -24.42
C ASP A 256 1.59 2.46 -24.29
N ILE A 257 1.71 1.29 -23.65
CA ILE A 257 3.00 0.64 -23.41
C ILE A 257 3.09 -0.75 -24.05
N LEU A 258 2.16 -1.67 -23.72
CA LEU A 258 2.22 -3.06 -24.17
C LEU A 258 1.33 -3.37 -25.38
N ASN A 259 0.43 -2.48 -25.75
CA ASN A 259 -0.49 -2.64 -26.90
C ASN A 259 -1.34 -3.93 -26.81
N ARG A 260 -1.80 -4.30 -25.59
CA ARG A 260 -2.54 -5.54 -25.29
C ARG A 260 -4.00 -5.27 -24.92
N SER A 261 -4.83 -6.30 -25.02
CA SER A 261 -6.26 -6.18 -24.72
C SER A 261 -6.52 -6.09 -23.21
N MET A 262 -7.37 -5.14 -22.77
CA MET A 262 -7.89 -5.05 -21.40
C MET A 262 -8.67 -6.29 -20.93
N LYS A 263 -9.03 -7.19 -21.85
CA LYS A 263 -9.73 -8.44 -21.50
C LYS A 263 -8.93 -9.30 -20.53
N TYR A 264 -7.60 -9.27 -20.60
CA TYR A 264 -6.73 -10.02 -19.68
C TYR A 264 -6.90 -9.51 -18.24
N PHE A 265 -6.84 -8.20 -18.05
CA PHE A 265 -7.08 -7.57 -16.74
C PHE A 265 -8.45 -7.94 -16.16
N PHE A 266 -9.52 -7.75 -16.93
CA PHE A 266 -10.86 -8.09 -16.44
C PHE A 266 -11.04 -9.57 -16.15
N LYS A 267 -10.43 -10.47 -16.94
CA LYS A 267 -10.44 -11.91 -16.67
C LYS A 267 -9.81 -12.22 -15.31
N HIS A 268 -8.65 -11.63 -15.00
CA HIS A 268 -8.02 -11.81 -13.71
C HIS A 268 -8.88 -11.29 -12.56
N ILE A 269 -9.41 -10.07 -12.69
CA ILE A 269 -10.29 -9.48 -11.65
C ILE A 269 -11.54 -10.34 -11.38
N VAL A 270 -12.15 -10.92 -12.42
CA VAL A 270 -13.32 -11.81 -12.24
C VAL A 270 -12.92 -13.08 -11.49
N VAL A 271 -11.77 -13.68 -11.83
CA VAL A 271 -11.25 -14.87 -11.13
C VAL A 271 -10.93 -14.53 -9.67
N ASP A 272 -10.23 -13.40 -9.41
CA ASP A 272 -9.89 -12.95 -8.07
C ASP A 272 -11.14 -12.75 -7.21
N ALA A 273 -12.14 -12.06 -7.75
CA ALA A 273 -13.41 -11.83 -7.07
C ALA A 273 -14.15 -13.14 -6.78
N ALA A 274 -14.18 -14.07 -7.73
CA ALA A 274 -14.80 -15.38 -7.56
C ALA A 274 -14.08 -16.20 -6.46
N CYS A 275 -12.74 -16.21 -6.46
CA CYS A 275 -11.94 -16.88 -5.44
C CYS A 275 -12.17 -16.26 -4.05
N ALA A 276 -12.18 -14.91 -3.94
CA ALA A 276 -12.44 -14.23 -2.68
C ALA A 276 -13.85 -14.54 -2.13
N VAL A 277 -14.87 -14.46 -2.97
CA VAL A 277 -16.26 -14.80 -2.59
C VAL A 277 -16.37 -16.26 -2.16
N LEU A 278 -15.76 -17.19 -2.90
CA LEU A 278 -15.76 -18.61 -2.57
C LEU A 278 -15.08 -18.87 -1.23
N THR A 279 -13.92 -18.23 -0.96
CA THR A 279 -13.24 -18.34 0.32
C THR A 279 -14.11 -17.85 1.46
N LEU A 280 -14.73 -16.68 1.34
CA LEU A 280 -15.65 -16.14 2.36
C LEU A 280 -16.89 -17.05 2.56
N TYR A 281 -17.40 -17.66 1.49
CA TYR A 281 -18.53 -18.59 1.58
C TYR A 281 -18.16 -19.88 2.32
N ILE A 282 -17.03 -20.50 1.99
CA ILE A 282 -16.56 -21.73 2.62
C ILE A 282 -16.25 -21.51 4.10
N THR A 283 -15.65 -20.35 4.44
CA THR A 283 -15.23 -20.02 5.81
C THR A 283 -16.36 -19.48 6.67
N LYS A 284 -17.53 -19.18 6.12
CA LYS A 284 -18.69 -18.62 6.85
C LYS A 284 -19.14 -19.50 8.03
N GLY A 285 -18.97 -20.81 7.94
CA GLY A 285 -19.32 -21.76 8.99
C GLY A 285 -18.28 -21.91 10.10
N ILE A 286 -17.11 -21.28 9.98
CA ILE A 286 -16.04 -21.39 10.96
C ILE A 286 -16.27 -20.35 12.05
N SER A 287 -16.67 -20.83 13.25
CA SER A 287 -16.80 -19.94 14.42
C SER A 287 -15.42 -19.58 14.94
N LEU A 288 -15.04 -18.34 14.79
CA LEU A 288 -13.74 -17.78 15.20
C LEU A 288 -13.83 -17.01 16.53
N VAL A 289 -14.91 -17.19 17.28
CA VAL A 289 -15.16 -16.50 18.57
C VAL A 289 -14.45 -17.25 19.70
N GLY A 290 -13.65 -16.52 20.48
CA GLY A 290 -13.02 -17.06 21.71
C GLY A 290 -11.73 -17.86 21.51
N ILE A 291 -11.10 -17.81 20.33
CA ILE A 291 -9.84 -18.48 20.03
C ILE A 291 -8.64 -17.81 20.72
N SER A 292 -7.64 -18.63 21.05
CA SER A 292 -6.32 -18.15 21.47
C SER A 292 -5.43 -17.80 20.26
N TYR A 293 -4.32 -17.08 20.51
CA TYR A 293 -3.33 -16.84 19.44
C TYR A 293 -2.83 -18.13 18.79
N VAL A 294 -2.64 -19.20 19.56
CA VAL A 294 -2.19 -20.52 19.06
C VAL A 294 -3.23 -21.10 18.10
N ALA A 295 -4.50 -21.10 18.49
CA ALA A 295 -5.58 -21.59 17.64
C ALA A 295 -5.73 -20.72 16.36
N TRP A 296 -5.56 -19.41 16.46
CA TRP A 296 -5.57 -18.50 15.31
C TRP A 296 -4.43 -18.82 14.33
N ILE A 297 -3.20 -19.07 14.82
CA ILE A 297 -2.06 -19.47 13.97
C ILE A 297 -2.32 -20.81 13.28
N ILE A 298 -2.83 -21.80 14.00
CA ILE A 298 -3.16 -23.12 13.42
C ILE A 298 -4.22 -22.99 12.32
N MET A 299 -5.17 -22.09 12.46
CA MET A 299 -6.20 -21.83 11.44
C MET A 299 -5.70 -21.01 10.25
N ALA A 300 -4.61 -20.28 10.43
CA ALA A 300 -3.98 -19.49 9.37
C ALA A 300 -3.02 -20.33 8.49
N LEU A 301 -2.58 -21.49 8.99
CA LEU A 301 -1.73 -22.47 8.28
C LEU A 301 -2.58 -23.46 7.49
#